data_b7870783457efaaf60c844aa20e90f3f
#
_entry.id   b7870783457efaaf60c844aa20e90f3f
#
_cell.length_a   1.000
_cell.length_b   1.000
_cell.length_c   1.000
_cell.angle_alpha   90.00
_cell.angle_beta   90.00
_cell.angle_gamma   90.00
#
_symmetry.space_group_name_H-M   'P 1'
#
loop_
_entity.id
_entity.type
_entity.pdbx_description
1 polymer ?
#
loop_
_entity_poly.entity_id
_entity_poly.type
_entity_poly.pdbx_seq_one_letter_code
_entity_poly.pdbx_strand_id
1 'polypeptide(L)'
;MPIVGGLDIHRKQITFDYLDTVSGQVQRGQITPADREHLRAWLARFAGVEDVAFAVEGCTGWRYVAEELAAAGVAAHLAEPADTAFARGRKRHAKTDKTDCRHLRMLLAEGRLPECWIPPGRIREARALRELYHDLRAEHTAWVQRIHAVLFHHGAPALGAGTLRTAQGVAALRAAAAGWLSPAGQLQAATALEVLEALETRMHELRHQLTAAARQLTGAKVLAARLYGVGPVTGLAITCWLAGAGRFSSSRQAVRFAGLDVTVWSSDRKGPPGRLSRQGPPVLRRAVYEAGKTHARGSAPDHRYYAQVKDRCNGKRAALSEARKILRQAYHILAELGDDALAPAG
;
A
#
# COMPACT_ATOMS: atom_id res chain seq x y z
N MET A 1 -18.49 25.76 -6.13
CA MET A 1 -18.50 25.29 -4.71
C MET A 1 -18.65 26.52 -3.82
N PRO A 2 -19.79 26.73 -3.15
CA PRO A 2 -19.97 27.87 -2.26
C PRO A 2 -19.08 27.78 -1.01
N ILE A 3 -18.74 26.58 -0.54
CA ILE A 3 -17.80 26.39 0.55
C ILE A 3 -16.62 25.54 0.08
N VAL A 4 -15.41 26.08 0.24
CA VAL A 4 -14.18 25.36 -0.07
C VAL A 4 -13.21 25.46 1.11
N GLY A 5 -12.69 24.33 1.59
CA GLY A 5 -11.88 24.31 2.80
C GLY A 5 -10.70 23.34 2.77
N GLY A 6 -9.85 23.44 3.78
CA GLY A 6 -8.78 22.50 4.08
C GLY A 6 -8.85 22.08 5.54
N LEU A 7 -8.56 20.79 5.78
CA LEU A 7 -8.47 20.19 7.11
C LEU A 7 -7.07 19.62 7.32
N ASP A 8 -6.42 20.01 8.39
CA ASP A 8 -5.18 19.44 8.86
C ASP A 8 -5.45 18.61 10.11
N ILE A 9 -5.17 17.29 10.02
CA ILE A 9 -5.58 16.31 11.01
C ILE A 9 -4.40 16.00 11.93
N HIS A 10 -4.56 16.32 13.20
CA HIS A 10 -3.68 15.90 14.26
C HIS A 10 -4.40 14.96 15.25
N ARG A 11 -3.63 14.22 16.04
CA ARG A 11 -4.21 13.26 16.99
C ARG A 11 -5.15 13.90 18.03
N LYS A 12 -4.91 15.16 18.41
CA LYS A 12 -5.69 15.86 19.45
C LYS A 12 -6.72 16.82 18.88
N GLN A 13 -6.51 17.29 17.66
CA GLN A 13 -7.33 18.33 17.05
C GLN A 13 -7.33 18.23 15.53
N ILE A 14 -8.39 18.74 14.91
CA ILE A 14 -8.43 19.00 13.47
C ILE A 14 -8.46 20.51 13.30
N THR A 15 -7.47 21.07 12.63
CA THR A 15 -7.46 22.50 12.28
C THR A 15 -8.19 22.68 10.96
N PHE A 16 -9.01 23.72 10.83
CA PHE A 16 -9.73 24.02 9.61
C PHE A 16 -9.52 25.47 9.14
N ASP A 17 -9.56 25.64 7.83
CA ASP A 17 -9.63 26.95 7.16
C ASP A 17 -10.57 26.77 5.96
N TYR A 18 -11.71 27.45 5.92
CA TYR A 18 -12.61 27.41 4.78
C TYR A 18 -13.06 28.81 4.35
N LEU A 19 -13.34 28.93 3.07
CA LEU A 19 -13.86 30.12 2.41
C LEU A 19 -15.31 29.88 1.99
N ASP A 20 -16.19 30.74 2.39
CA ASP A 20 -17.47 30.92 1.75
C ASP A 20 -17.26 31.83 0.52
N THR A 21 -17.40 31.25 -0.67
CA THR A 21 -17.15 31.98 -1.93
C THR A 21 -18.26 32.95 -2.29
N VAL A 22 -19.44 32.84 -1.68
CA VAL A 22 -20.57 33.75 -1.90
C VAL A 22 -20.38 35.02 -1.10
N SER A 23 -20.05 34.89 0.20
CA SER A 23 -19.83 36.03 1.06
C SER A 23 -18.39 36.57 1.06
N GLY A 24 -17.44 35.80 0.55
CA GLY A 24 -16.01 36.09 0.63
C GLY A 24 -15.40 35.90 2.01
N GLN A 25 -16.16 35.42 2.98
CA GLN A 25 -15.68 35.26 4.36
C GLN A 25 -14.81 34.00 4.54
N VAL A 26 -13.73 34.14 5.29
CA VAL A 26 -12.86 33.04 5.68
C VAL A 26 -13.07 32.69 7.14
N GLN A 27 -13.40 31.43 7.41
CA GLN A 27 -13.57 30.89 8.77
C GLN A 27 -12.39 29.98 9.10
N ARG A 28 -11.87 30.14 10.33
CA ARG A 28 -10.73 29.37 10.84
C ARG A 28 -10.96 28.92 12.25
N GLY A 29 -10.44 27.75 12.61
CA GLY A 29 -10.56 27.26 13.97
C GLY A 29 -10.02 25.86 14.12
N GLN A 30 -10.42 25.23 15.21
CA GLN A 30 -10.04 23.88 15.56
C GLN A 30 -11.26 23.11 16.05
N ILE A 31 -11.28 21.82 15.74
CA ILE A 31 -12.23 20.83 16.25
C ILE A 31 -11.45 20.01 17.28
N THR A 32 -11.89 20.04 18.53
CA THR A 32 -11.21 19.38 19.66
C THR A 32 -12.25 18.72 20.55
N PRO A 33 -12.07 17.43 20.88
CA PRO A 33 -11.05 16.51 20.42
C PRO A 33 -11.21 16.10 18.94
N ALA A 34 -10.15 15.52 18.34
CA ALA A 34 -10.15 15.02 16.97
C ALA A 34 -10.80 13.64 16.89
N ASP A 35 -12.10 13.56 17.02
CA ASP A 35 -12.89 12.33 16.93
C ASP A 35 -14.11 12.49 16.01
N ARG A 36 -14.82 11.38 15.79
CA ARG A 36 -16.01 11.35 14.91
C ARG A 36 -17.17 12.21 15.42
N GLU A 37 -17.38 12.22 16.72
CA GLU A 37 -18.52 12.92 17.35
C GLU A 37 -18.39 14.42 17.16
N HIS A 38 -17.23 14.99 17.52
CA HIS A 38 -16.97 16.43 17.39
C HIS A 38 -16.90 16.87 15.93
N LEU A 39 -16.36 16.03 15.05
CA LEU A 39 -16.35 16.32 13.61
C LEU A 39 -17.77 16.34 13.04
N ARG A 40 -18.66 15.39 13.41
CA ARG A 40 -20.08 15.41 13.01
C ARG A 40 -20.79 16.64 13.48
N ALA A 41 -20.63 17.00 14.77
CA ALA A 41 -21.22 18.22 15.33
C ALA A 41 -20.75 19.47 14.59
N TRP A 42 -19.46 19.52 14.21
CA TRP A 42 -18.93 20.60 13.41
C TRP A 42 -19.48 20.63 11.98
N LEU A 43 -19.63 19.48 11.34
CA LEU A 43 -20.17 19.34 9.96
C LEU A 43 -21.65 19.70 9.88
N ALA A 44 -22.43 19.59 10.95
CA ALA A 44 -23.84 19.93 10.99
C ALA A 44 -24.12 21.38 10.52
N ARG A 45 -23.16 22.30 10.62
CA ARG A 45 -23.27 23.68 10.11
C ARG A 45 -23.43 23.79 8.59
N PHE A 46 -23.06 22.74 7.87
CA PHE A 46 -23.19 22.66 6.41
C PHE A 46 -24.43 21.90 5.95
N ALA A 47 -25.29 21.47 6.87
CA ALA A 47 -26.52 20.78 6.53
C ALA A 47 -27.40 21.64 5.60
N GLY A 48 -27.81 21.07 4.47
CA GLY A 48 -28.59 21.78 3.45
C GLY A 48 -27.81 22.76 2.57
N VAL A 49 -26.50 22.86 2.73
CA VAL A 49 -25.64 23.64 1.82
C VAL A 49 -25.11 22.71 0.73
N GLU A 50 -25.44 23.04 -0.52
CA GLU A 50 -24.94 22.28 -1.68
C GLU A 50 -23.47 22.66 -1.99
N ASP A 51 -22.76 21.74 -2.67
CA ASP A 51 -21.39 21.97 -3.18
C ASP A 51 -20.34 22.36 -2.13
N VAL A 52 -20.41 21.79 -0.96
CA VAL A 52 -19.38 21.93 0.08
C VAL A 52 -18.24 20.94 -0.17
N ALA A 53 -16.99 21.41 -0.17
CA ALA A 53 -15.82 20.58 -0.41
C ALA A 53 -14.66 20.90 0.54
N PHE A 54 -13.98 19.85 1.02
CA PHE A 54 -12.79 19.96 1.85
C PHE A 54 -11.64 19.10 1.35
N ALA A 55 -10.46 19.73 1.28
CA ALA A 55 -9.20 19.03 1.08
C ALA A 55 -8.66 18.50 2.42
N VAL A 56 -8.17 17.26 2.42
CA VAL A 56 -7.59 16.55 3.56
C VAL A 56 -6.25 15.99 3.14
N GLU A 57 -5.18 16.15 3.92
CA GLU A 57 -3.90 15.51 3.60
C GLU A 57 -3.94 14.01 3.90
N GLY A 58 -3.29 13.19 3.05
CA GLY A 58 -3.20 11.73 3.20
C GLY A 58 -2.30 11.29 4.37
N CYS A 59 -2.67 11.68 5.59
CA CYS A 59 -1.98 11.35 6.85
C CYS A 59 -2.71 10.26 7.64
N THR A 60 -2.15 9.83 8.77
CA THR A 60 -2.87 8.95 9.72
C THR A 60 -4.13 9.65 10.22
N GLY A 61 -5.30 9.04 10.01
CA GLY A 61 -6.60 9.61 10.42
C GLY A 61 -7.44 10.14 9.25
N TRP A 62 -6.89 10.34 8.05
CA TRP A 62 -7.65 10.79 6.89
C TRP A 62 -8.92 9.98 6.62
N ARG A 63 -8.88 8.67 6.92
CA ARG A 63 -9.97 7.75 6.60
C ARG A 63 -11.27 8.12 7.29
N TYR A 64 -11.25 8.30 8.62
CA TYR A 64 -12.49 8.62 9.34
C TYR A 64 -13.01 10.00 8.98
N VAL A 65 -12.11 10.96 8.69
CA VAL A 65 -12.51 12.32 8.27
C VAL A 65 -13.20 12.25 6.91
N ALA A 66 -12.65 11.53 5.94
CA ALA A 66 -13.28 11.36 4.62
C ALA A 66 -14.64 10.62 4.73
N GLU A 67 -14.78 9.66 5.64
CA GLU A 67 -16.03 8.94 5.89
C GLU A 67 -17.10 9.88 6.49
N GLU A 68 -16.74 10.72 7.46
CA GLU A 68 -17.66 11.69 8.07
C GLU A 68 -18.06 12.81 7.09
N LEU A 69 -17.12 13.31 6.29
CA LEU A 69 -17.42 14.27 5.21
C LEU A 69 -18.44 13.66 4.25
N ALA A 70 -18.20 12.45 3.75
CA ALA A 70 -19.11 11.78 2.82
C ALA A 70 -20.48 11.51 3.46
N ALA A 71 -20.55 11.12 4.73
CA ALA A 71 -21.81 10.93 5.46
C ALA A 71 -22.60 12.23 5.65
N ALA A 72 -21.92 13.37 5.71
CA ALA A 72 -22.54 14.70 5.77
C ALA A 72 -22.88 15.30 4.40
N GLY A 73 -22.68 14.56 3.29
CA GLY A 73 -22.89 15.08 1.93
C GLY A 73 -21.83 16.06 1.47
N VAL A 74 -20.69 16.12 2.15
CA VAL A 74 -19.57 17.02 1.85
C VAL A 74 -18.52 16.29 1.00
N ALA A 75 -18.08 16.92 -0.09
CA ALA A 75 -17.05 16.35 -0.95
C ALA A 75 -15.69 16.33 -0.24
N ALA A 76 -15.08 15.14 -0.17
CA ALA A 76 -13.76 14.93 0.39
C ALA A 76 -12.71 14.81 -0.74
N HIS A 77 -11.69 15.65 -0.71
CA HIS A 77 -10.56 15.65 -1.64
C HIS A 77 -9.29 15.27 -0.90
N LEU A 78 -8.74 14.09 -1.17
CA LEU A 78 -7.55 13.60 -0.48
C LEU A 78 -6.29 14.06 -1.19
N ALA A 79 -5.48 14.89 -0.53
CA ALA A 79 -4.24 15.42 -1.07
C ALA A 79 -3.07 14.44 -0.87
N GLU A 80 -2.22 14.27 -1.89
CA GLU A 80 -0.97 13.54 -1.78
C GLU A 80 0.06 14.37 -1.01
N PRO A 81 0.63 13.86 0.10
CA PRO A 81 1.45 14.69 1.00
C PRO A 81 2.73 15.25 0.36
N ALA A 82 3.46 14.43 -0.42
CA ALA A 82 4.74 14.84 -1.00
C ALA A 82 4.56 15.89 -2.09
N ASP A 83 3.60 15.69 -3.00
CA ASP A 83 3.31 16.62 -4.07
C ASP A 83 2.66 17.90 -3.54
N THR A 84 1.83 17.81 -2.50
CA THR A 84 1.28 18.98 -1.78
C THR A 84 2.39 19.80 -1.12
N ALA A 85 3.36 19.13 -0.48
CA ALA A 85 4.51 19.81 0.09
C ALA A 85 5.40 20.47 -0.99
N PHE A 86 5.55 19.81 -2.15
CA PHE A 86 6.27 20.36 -3.29
C PHE A 86 5.56 21.59 -3.89
N ALA A 87 4.24 21.57 -3.98
CA ALA A 87 3.43 22.69 -4.49
C ALA A 87 3.55 23.97 -3.64
N ARG A 88 3.98 23.87 -2.37
CA ARG A 88 4.27 25.05 -1.52
C ARG A 88 5.50 25.87 -1.97
N GLY A 89 6.37 25.26 -2.78
CA GLY A 89 7.61 25.88 -3.18
C GLY A 89 8.67 25.96 -2.06
N ARG A 90 9.59 26.93 -2.17
CA ARG A 90 10.68 27.07 -1.19
C ARG A 90 10.17 27.42 0.20
N LYS A 91 10.70 26.75 1.22
CA LYS A 91 10.39 27.01 2.65
C LYS A 91 10.91 28.39 3.06
N ARG A 92 10.07 29.42 2.95
CA ARG A 92 10.41 30.78 3.39
C ARG A 92 9.67 31.22 4.67
N HIS A 93 8.71 30.39 5.15
CA HIS A 93 7.85 30.72 6.29
C HIS A 93 7.78 29.57 7.29
N ALA A 94 7.45 29.88 8.53
CA ALA A 94 7.21 28.87 9.55
C ALA A 94 6.08 27.92 9.14
N LYS A 95 6.30 26.62 9.30
CA LYS A 95 5.26 25.61 9.13
C LYS A 95 4.35 25.63 10.36
N THR A 96 3.06 25.90 10.17
CA THR A 96 2.03 25.83 11.21
C THR A 96 0.79 25.16 10.65
N ASP A 97 0.00 24.50 11.49
CA ASP A 97 -1.25 23.83 11.10
C ASP A 97 -2.20 24.79 10.34
N LYS A 98 -2.24 26.06 10.76
CA LYS A 98 -3.04 27.11 10.10
C LYS A 98 -2.58 27.38 8.67
N THR A 99 -1.27 27.41 8.42
CA THR A 99 -0.74 27.60 7.06
C THR A 99 -0.97 26.38 6.20
N ASP A 100 -0.97 25.18 6.78
CA ASP A 100 -1.19 23.94 6.08
C ASP A 100 -2.65 23.80 5.61
N CYS A 101 -3.64 24.08 6.49
CA CYS A 101 -5.05 24.13 6.11
C CYS A 101 -5.34 25.16 5.02
N ARG A 102 -4.79 26.38 5.18
CA ARG A 102 -4.95 27.44 4.18
C ARG A 102 -4.39 27.00 2.82
N HIS A 103 -3.24 26.36 2.80
CA HIS A 103 -2.63 25.89 1.57
C HIS A 103 -3.49 24.82 0.88
N LEU A 104 -4.00 23.84 1.63
CA LEU A 104 -4.93 22.82 1.12
C LEU A 104 -6.17 23.47 0.50
N ARG A 105 -6.80 24.43 1.21
CA ARG A 105 -7.94 25.20 0.70
C ARG A 105 -7.62 25.92 -0.61
N MET A 106 -6.47 26.60 -0.67
CA MET A 106 -6.07 27.35 -1.87
C MET A 106 -5.86 26.41 -3.06
N LEU A 107 -5.14 25.30 -2.87
CA LEU A 107 -4.93 24.32 -3.93
C LEU A 107 -6.25 23.70 -4.43
N LEU A 108 -7.21 23.44 -3.52
CA LEU A 108 -8.52 22.95 -3.89
C LEU A 108 -9.32 23.99 -4.66
N ALA A 109 -9.37 25.23 -4.19
CA ALA A 109 -10.08 26.33 -4.85
C ALA A 109 -9.53 26.64 -6.25
N GLU A 110 -8.22 26.49 -6.45
CA GLU A 110 -7.54 26.69 -7.73
C GLU A 110 -7.58 25.49 -8.66
N GLY A 111 -8.19 24.36 -8.25
CA GLY A 111 -8.18 23.09 -9.02
C GLY A 111 -6.79 22.50 -9.22
N ARG A 112 -5.87 22.80 -8.34
CA ARG A 112 -4.44 22.38 -8.39
C ARG A 112 -4.05 21.38 -7.31
N LEU A 113 -5.03 20.87 -6.56
CA LEU A 113 -4.76 19.88 -5.51
C LEU A 113 -4.22 18.60 -6.16
N PRO A 114 -3.03 18.10 -5.73
CA PRO A 114 -2.56 16.79 -6.20
C PRO A 114 -3.36 15.69 -5.51
N GLU A 115 -4.45 15.26 -6.14
CA GLU A 115 -5.43 14.37 -5.52
C GLU A 115 -5.02 12.90 -5.55
N CYS A 116 -5.22 12.25 -4.41
CA CYS A 116 -5.23 10.81 -4.27
C CYS A 116 -6.64 10.25 -4.45
N TRP A 117 -6.75 9.09 -5.07
CA TRP A 117 -8.00 8.36 -5.15
C TRP A 117 -8.45 7.85 -3.78
N ILE A 118 -9.66 8.19 -3.37
CA ILE A 118 -10.33 7.64 -2.19
C ILE A 118 -11.07 6.36 -2.59
N PRO A 119 -10.58 5.17 -2.22
CA PRO A 119 -11.23 3.93 -2.62
C PRO A 119 -12.54 3.71 -1.86
N PRO A 120 -13.51 2.98 -2.46
CA PRO A 120 -14.73 2.56 -1.77
C PRO A 120 -14.44 1.78 -0.48
N GLY A 121 -15.37 1.81 0.48
CA GLY A 121 -15.21 1.20 1.81
C GLY A 121 -14.71 -0.24 1.77
N ARG A 122 -15.32 -1.10 0.94
CA ARG A 122 -14.91 -2.51 0.77
C ARG A 122 -13.47 -2.67 0.27
N ILE A 123 -12.97 -1.73 -0.55
CA ILE A 123 -11.59 -1.75 -1.03
C ILE A 123 -10.64 -1.31 0.07
N ARG A 124 -11.05 -0.33 0.90
CA ARG A 124 -10.28 0.07 2.08
C ARG A 124 -10.12 -1.08 3.07
N GLU A 125 -11.21 -1.85 3.33
CA GLU A 125 -11.15 -3.05 4.16
C GLU A 125 -10.20 -4.12 3.58
N ALA A 126 -10.33 -4.42 2.28
CA ALA A 126 -9.45 -5.37 1.62
C ALA A 126 -7.97 -4.92 1.64
N ARG A 127 -7.70 -3.61 1.50
CA ARG A 127 -6.34 -3.06 1.66
C ARG A 127 -5.82 -3.27 3.08
N ALA A 128 -6.62 -2.95 4.11
CA ALA A 128 -6.23 -3.11 5.51
C ALA A 128 -5.87 -4.57 5.84
N LEU A 129 -6.70 -5.55 5.39
CA LEU A 129 -6.39 -6.97 5.54
C LEU A 129 -5.12 -7.39 4.78
N ARG A 130 -4.89 -6.82 3.59
CA ARG A 130 -3.68 -7.10 2.80
C ARG A 130 -2.43 -6.51 3.43
N GLU A 131 -2.53 -5.33 4.00
CA GLU A 131 -1.45 -4.67 4.76
C GLU A 131 -1.12 -5.49 6.00
N LEU A 132 -2.12 -5.86 6.80
CA LEU A 132 -1.92 -6.73 7.96
C LEU A 132 -1.21 -8.05 7.58
N TYR A 133 -1.66 -8.72 6.51
CA TYR A 133 -0.99 -9.93 6.02
C TYR A 133 0.47 -9.66 5.60
N HIS A 134 0.73 -8.50 5.01
CA HIS A 134 2.08 -8.10 4.61
C HIS A 134 3.00 -7.91 5.84
N ASP A 135 2.50 -7.28 6.88
CA ASP A 135 3.22 -6.99 8.11
C ASP A 135 3.51 -8.29 8.88
N LEU A 136 2.53 -9.17 9.04
CA LEU A 136 2.75 -10.49 9.65
C LEU A 136 3.80 -11.31 8.88
N ARG A 137 3.84 -11.20 7.55
CA ARG A 137 4.89 -11.84 6.76
C ARG A 137 6.26 -11.22 6.95
N ALA A 138 6.35 -9.92 7.18
CA ALA A 138 7.60 -9.25 7.49
C ALA A 138 8.11 -9.68 8.87
N GLU A 139 7.24 -9.71 9.87
CA GLU A 139 7.54 -10.23 11.21
C GLU A 139 8.00 -11.69 11.19
N HIS A 140 7.27 -12.56 10.48
CA HIS A 140 7.69 -13.95 10.30
C HIS A 140 9.12 -14.06 9.73
N THR A 141 9.42 -13.27 8.70
CA THR A 141 10.76 -13.25 8.11
C THR A 141 11.81 -12.76 9.11
N ALA A 142 11.49 -11.73 9.88
CA ALA A 142 12.39 -11.18 10.90
C ALA A 142 12.69 -12.21 12.01
N TRP A 143 11.68 -12.96 12.45
CA TRP A 143 11.88 -14.03 13.45
C TRP A 143 12.70 -15.19 12.92
N VAL A 144 12.48 -15.63 11.68
CA VAL A 144 13.35 -16.62 11.03
C VAL A 144 14.80 -16.13 10.97
N GLN A 145 15.04 -14.86 10.63
CA GLN A 145 16.39 -14.30 10.60
C GLN A 145 17.03 -14.24 12.00
N ARG A 146 16.25 -13.96 13.05
CA ARG A 146 16.75 -14.00 14.44
C ARG A 146 17.21 -15.40 14.82
N ILE A 147 16.47 -16.46 14.47
CA ILE A 147 16.90 -17.85 14.68
C ILE A 147 18.24 -18.12 13.99
N HIS A 148 18.37 -17.77 12.71
CA HIS A 148 19.63 -17.94 11.99
C HIS A 148 20.78 -17.16 12.63
N ALA A 149 20.53 -15.95 13.13
CA ALA A 149 21.54 -15.14 13.83
C ALA A 149 21.99 -15.79 15.16
N VAL A 150 21.04 -16.32 15.94
CA VAL A 150 21.36 -17.02 17.20
C VAL A 150 22.21 -18.27 16.93
N LEU A 151 21.83 -19.09 15.94
CA LEU A 151 22.62 -20.28 15.54
C LEU A 151 24.02 -19.87 15.11
N PHE A 152 24.14 -18.86 14.24
CA PHE A 152 25.44 -18.40 13.75
C PHE A 152 26.32 -17.83 14.89
N HIS A 153 25.74 -17.08 15.82
CA HIS A 153 26.45 -16.52 16.97
C HIS A 153 27.05 -17.59 17.87
N HIS A 154 26.44 -18.77 17.96
CA HIS A 154 26.93 -19.91 18.74
C HIS A 154 27.78 -20.91 17.94
N GLY A 155 28.08 -20.62 16.66
CA GLY A 155 28.82 -21.55 15.79
C GLY A 155 28.05 -22.83 15.43
N ALA A 156 26.75 -22.85 15.63
CA ALA A 156 25.90 -24.00 15.26
C ALA A 156 25.80 -24.16 13.76
N PRO A 157 25.56 -25.41 13.25
CA PRO A 157 25.36 -25.67 11.84
C PRO A 157 24.24 -24.80 11.24
N ALA A 158 24.48 -24.25 10.05
CA ALA A 158 23.49 -23.44 9.34
C ALA A 158 22.30 -24.29 8.90
N LEU A 159 21.08 -23.80 9.14
CA LEU A 159 19.86 -24.38 8.57
C LEU A 159 19.63 -23.84 7.16
N GLY A 160 19.20 -24.70 6.25
CA GLY A 160 18.85 -24.32 4.88
C GLY A 160 17.69 -23.33 4.83
N ALA A 161 17.61 -22.53 3.75
CA ALA A 161 16.50 -21.62 3.53
C ALA A 161 15.17 -22.40 3.42
N GLY A 162 14.19 -22.03 4.23
CA GLY A 162 12.87 -22.65 4.26
C GLY A 162 12.78 -23.92 5.11
N THR A 163 13.86 -24.37 5.74
CA THR A 163 13.87 -25.56 6.62
C THR A 163 12.83 -25.44 7.74
N LEU A 164 12.68 -24.28 8.35
CA LEU A 164 11.73 -24.03 9.44
C LEU A 164 10.25 -24.11 9.04
N ARG A 165 9.96 -24.35 7.77
CA ARG A 165 8.57 -24.54 7.28
C ARG A 165 8.11 -26.02 7.35
N THR A 166 8.95 -26.91 7.81
CA THR A 166 8.69 -28.34 7.91
C THR A 166 8.90 -28.84 9.31
N ALA A 167 8.13 -29.86 9.73
CA ALA A 167 8.30 -30.49 11.04
C ALA A 167 9.72 -31.02 11.23
N GLN A 168 10.33 -31.56 10.19
CA GLN A 168 11.71 -32.05 10.20
C GLN A 168 12.70 -30.91 10.44
N GLY A 169 12.47 -29.72 9.84
CA GLY A 169 13.34 -28.56 10.04
C GLY A 169 13.20 -27.95 11.43
N VAL A 170 12.01 -27.96 12.00
CA VAL A 170 11.80 -27.58 13.41
C VAL A 170 12.50 -28.56 14.36
N ALA A 171 12.42 -29.87 14.09
CA ALA A 171 13.15 -30.87 14.87
C ALA A 171 14.67 -30.69 14.76
N ALA A 172 15.20 -30.40 13.56
CA ALA A 172 16.60 -30.09 13.35
C ALA A 172 17.05 -28.84 14.12
N LEU A 173 16.23 -27.78 14.17
CA LEU A 173 16.50 -26.61 14.98
C LEU A 173 16.56 -26.96 16.49
N ARG A 174 15.61 -27.75 16.98
CA ARG A 174 15.59 -28.17 18.39
C ARG A 174 16.83 -28.97 18.76
N ALA A 175 17.26 -29.90 17.90
CA ALA A 175 18.48 -30.66 18.09
C ALA A 175 19.73 -29.77 18.08
N ALA A 176 19.84 -28.85 17.13
CA ALA A 176 20.94 -27.88 17.07
C ALA A 176 20.94 -26.96 18.31
N ALA A 177 19.78 -26.52 18.78
CA ALA A 177 19.68 -25.73 19.99
C ALA A 177 20.16 -26.45 21.22
N ALA A 178 19.78 -27.71 21.41
CA ALA A 178 20.21 -28.52 22.54
C ALA A 178 21.74 -28.79 22.55
N GLY A 179 22.34 -28.98 21.36
CA GLY A 179 23.75 -29.33 21.24
C GLY A 179 24.74 -28.16 21.21
N TRP A 180 24.29 -26.97 20.74
CA TRP A 180 25.20 -25.88 20.43
C TRP A 180 24.89 -24.58 21.17
N LEU A 181 23.64 -24.35 21.59
CA LEU A 181 23.25 -23.06 22.16
C LEU A 181 23.42 -23.03 23.67
N SER A 182 23.81 -21.88 24.20
CA SER A 182 23.75 -21.60 25.65
C SER A 182 22.28 -21.66 26.14
N PRO A 183 22.03 -21.76 27.47
CA PRO A 183 20.67 -21.74 28.00
C PRO A 183 19.84 -20.55 27.51
N ALA A 184 20.44 -19.36 27.44
CA ALA A 184 19.78 -18.17 26.89
C ALA A 184 19.48 -18.30 25.38
N GLY A 185 20.40 -18.87 24.60
CA GLY A 185 20.21 -19.15 23.17
C GLY A 185 19.10 -20.17 22.93
N GLN A 186 18.99 -21.20 23.76
CA GLN A 186 17.91 -22.19 23.71
C GLN A 186 16.56 -21.52 23.98
N LEU A 187 16.46 -20.66 24.99
CA LEU A 187 15.25 -19.90 25.30
C LEU A 187 14.87 -18.98 24.12
N GLN A 188 15.84 -18.28 23.50
CA GLN A 188 15.59 -17.44 22.32
C GLN A 188 15.05 -18.25 21.13
N ALA A 189 15.62 -19.44 20.87
CA ALA A 189 15.15 -20.32 19.80
C ALA A 189 13.75 -20.88 20.07
N ALA A 190 13.44 -21.29 21.31
CA ALA A 190 12.14 -21.76 21.73
C ALA A 190 11.07 -20.65 21.58
N THR A 191 11.32 -19.47 22.15
CA THR A 191 10.43 -18.31 22.02
C THR A 191 10.18 -17.93 20.56
N ALA A 192 11.24 -17.95 19.74
CA ALA A 192 11.10 -17.65 18.32
C ALA A 192 10.21 -18.66 17.58
N LEU A 193 10.27 -19.95 17.92
CA LEU A 193 9.38 -20.97 17.35
C LEU A 193 7.92 -20.75 17.75
N GLU A 194 7.64 -20.43 19.00
CA GLU A 194 6.28 -20.14 19.47
C GLU A 194 5.69 -18.92 18.75
N VAL A 195 6.46 -17.86 18.56
CA VAL A 195 6.04 -16.67 17.82
C VAL A 195 5.80 -17.01 16.34
N LEU A 196 6.68 -17.82 15.73
CA LEU A 196 6.49 -18.24 14.33
C LEU A 196 5.20 -19.05 14.14
N GLU A 197 4.89 -19.97 15.04
CA GLU A 197 3.65 -20.78 15.02
C GLU A 197 2.40 -19.89 15.11
N ALA A 198 2.41 -18.92 16.04
CA ALA A 198 1.31 -17.98 16.19
C ALA A 198 1.14 -17.10 14.93
N LEU A 199 2.24 -16.62 14.33
CA LEU A 199 2.21 -15.84 13.08
C LEU A 199 1.69 -16.67 11.91
N GLU A 200 2.11 -17.92 11.78
CA GLU A 200 1.66 -18.82 10.70
C GLU A 200 0.18 -19.10 10.79
N THR A 201 -0.35 -19.36 11.99
CA THR A 201 -1.77 -19.54 12.23
C THR A 201 -2.57 -18.32 11.78
N ARG A 202 -2.17 -17.12 12.21
CA ARG A 202 -2.84 -15.87 11.82
C ARG A 202 -2.75 -15.57 10.33
N MET A 203 -1.59 -15.82 9.72
CA MET A 203 -1.42 -15.67 8.27
C MET A 203 -2.28 -16.65 7.48
N HIS A 204 -2.49 -17.87 7.99
CA HIS A 204 -3.37 -18.84 7.38
C HIS A 204 -4.82 -18.37 7.39
N GLU A 205 -5.34 -17.94 8.55
CA GLU A 205 -6.69 -17.39 8.69
C GLU A 205 -6.93 -16.19 7.77
N LEU A 206 -6.00 -15.23 7.78
CA LEU A 206 -6.08 -14.05 6.90
C LEU A 206 -6.06 -14.41 5.43
N ARG A 207 -5.28 -15.43 5.04
CA ARG A 207 -5.25 -15.88 3.66
C ARG A 207 -6.59 -16.44 3.21
N HIS A 208 -7.33 -17.13 4.09
CA HIS A 208 -8.68 -17.58 3.81
C HIS A 208 -9.64 -16.40 3.60
N GLN A 209 -9.61 -15.41 4.50
CA GLN A 209 -10.43 -14.20 4.38
C GLN A 209 -10.11 -13.42 3.08
N LEU A 210 -8.83 -13.24 2.77
CA LEU A 210 -8.38 -12.57 1.54
C LEU A 210 -8.79 -13.34 0.28
N THR A 211 -8.78 -14.68 0.34
CA THR A 211 -9.24 -15.52 -0.78
C THR A 211 -10.75 -15.38 -0.97
N ALA A 212 -11.52 -15.34 0.10
CA ALA A 212 -12.96 -15.11 0.04
C ALA A 212 -13.27 -13.72 -0.54
N ALA A 213 -12.61 -12.67 -0.05
CA ALA A 213 -12.76 -11.31 -0.59
C ALA A 213 -12.38 -11.24 -2.08
N ALA A 214 -11.33 -11.95 -2.50
CA ALA A 214 -10.93 -11.99 -3.92
C ALA A 214 -11.99 -12.62 -4.82
N ARG A 215 -12.68 -13.65 -4.33
CA ARG A 215 -13.77 -14.33 -5.07
C ARG A 215 -15.00 -13.44 -5.26
N GLN A 216 -15.19 -12.48 -4.38
CA GLN A 216 -16.32 -11.54 -4.41
C GLN A 216 -16.04 -10.29 -5.27
N LEU A 217 -14.85 -10.13 -5.81
CA LEU A 217 -14.45 -8.94 -6.54
C LEU A 217 -14.16 -9.29 -8.01
N THR A 218 -14.94 -8.73 -8.93
CA THR A 218 -14.85 -9.01 -10.38
C THR A 218 -13.43 -8.83 -10.92
N GLY A 219 -12.80 -7.70 -10.66
CA GLY A 219 -11.44 -7.45 -11.13
C GLY A 219 -10.44 -8.49 -10.64
N ALA A 220 -10.55 -8.94 -9.38
CA ALA A 220 -9.65 -9.96 -8.82
C ALA A 220 -9.86 -11.33 -9.48
N LYS A 221 -11.12 -11.73 -9.74
CA LYS A 221 -11.46 -12.97 -10.47
C LYS A 221 -10.90 -12.96 -11.89
N VAL A 222 -11.15 -11.87 -12.63
CA VAL A 222 -10.71 -11.74 -14.03
C VAL A 222 -9.19 -11.74 -14.13
N LEU A 223 -8.49 -11.02 -13.24
CA LEU A 223 -7.03 -11.02 -13.22
C LEU A 223 -6.45 -12.39 -12.89
N ALA A 224 -7.04 -13.12 -11.93
CA ALA A 224 -6.60 -14.46 -11.58
C ALA A 224 -6.85 -15.49 -12.70
N ALA A 225 -7.88 -15.30 -13.51
CA ALA A 225 -8.20 -16.16 -14.65
C ALA A 225 -7.34 -15.85 -15.89
N ARG A 226 -7.02 -14.57 -16.14
CA ARG A 226 -6.35 -14.14 -17.39
C ARG A 226 -4.82 -14.07 -17.28
N LEU A 227 -4.26 -13.89 -16.06
CA LEU A 227 -2.82 -13.65 -15.90
C LEU A 227 -2.12 -14.81 -15.24
N TYR A 228 -1.14 -15.39 -15.95
CA TYR A 228 -0.31 -16.45 -15.39
C TYR A 228 0.43 -15.98 -14.12
N GLY A 229 0.45 -16.85 -13.11
CA GLY A 229 1.09 -16.55 -11.82
C GLY A 229 0.30 -15.63 -10.89
N VAL A 230 -0.83 -15.12 -11.34
CA VAL A 230 -1.73 -14.28 -10.54
C VAL A 230 -2.82 -15.17 -9.93
N GLY A 231 -2.65 -15.54 -8.66
CA GLY A 231 -3.70 -16.23 -7.89
C GLY A 231 -4.70 -15.24 -7.29
N PRO A 232 -5.78 -15.74 -6.63
CA PRO A 232 -6.85 -14.89 -6.09
C PRO A 232 -6.35 -13.74 -5.21
N VAL A 233 -5.50 -14.02 -4.22
CA VAL A 233 -4.95 -13.01 -3.29
C VAL A 233 -4.05 -11.99 -3.99
N THR A 234 -3.35 -12.40 -5.05
CA THR A 234 -2.55 -11.49 -5.89
C THR A 234 -3.45 -10.64 -6.76
N GLY A 235 -4.48 -11.22 -7.38
CA GLY A 235 -5.51 -10.49 -8.14
C GLY A 235 -6.21 -9.46 -7.28
N LEU A 236 -6.58 -9.82 -6.04
CA LEU A 236 -7.15 -8.88 -5.06
C LEU A 236 -6.19 -7.71 -4.79
N ALA A 237 -4.91 -8.01 -4.52
CA ALA A 237 -3.92 -6.96 -4.28
C ALA A 237 -3.81 -6.01 -5.48
N ILE A 238 -3.73 -6.54 -6.70
CA ILE A 238 -3.64 -5.71 -7.90
C ILE A 238 -4.91 -4.85 -8.05
N THR A 239 -6.10 -5.45 -7.94
CA THR A 239 -7.38 -4.73 -8.07
C THR A 239 -7.52 -3.64 -7.01
N CYS A 240 -7.20 -3.92 -5.75
CA CYS A 240 -7.32 -2.93 -4.67
C CYS A 240 -6.48 -1.67 -4.91
N TRP A 241 -5.35 -1.76 -5.59
CA TRP A 241 -4.47 -0.61 -5.82
C TRP A 241 -4.54 -0.04 -7.23
N LEU A 242 -4.95 -0.81 -8.25
CA LEU A 242 -5.01 -0.34 -9.64
C LEU A 242 -6.42 -0.07 -10.17
N ALA A 243 -7.48 -0.56 -9.53
CA ALA A 243 -8.84 -0.23 -9.95
C ALA A 243 -9.09 1.29 -9.88
N GLY A 244 -10.08 1.77 -10.63
CA GLY A 244 -10.16 3.18 -11.00
C GLY A 244 -9.04 3.53 -11.98
N ALA A 245 -8.83 2.65 -12.99
CA ALA A 245 -7.70 2.73 -13.91
C ALA A 245 -7.67 4.02 -14.72
N GLY A 246 -8.81 4.71 -14.91
CA GLY A 246 -8.90 6.02 -15.56
C GLY A 246 -8.08 7.13 -14.91
N ARG A 247 -7.69 6.97 -13.65
CA ARG A 247 -6.78 7.91 -12.96
C ARG A 247 -5.32 7.83 -13.42
N PHE A 248 -4.96 6.78 -14.14
CA PHE A 248 -3.62 6.63 -14.72
C PHE A 248 -3.68 6.97 -16.21
N SER A 249 -2.81 7.85 -16.67
CA SER A 249 -2.69 8.22 -18.08
C SER A 249 -2.15 7.08 -18.96
N SER A 250 -1.50 6.08 -18.39
CA SER A 250 -0.92 4.96 -19.12
C SER A 250 -0.52 3.80 -18.22
N SER A 251 -0.33 2.62 -18.81
CA SER A 251 0.23 1.46 -18.11
C SER A 251 1.65 1.69 -17.55
N ARG A 252 2.40 2.65 -18.11
CA ARG A 252 3.71 3.07 -17.54
C ARG A 252 3.53 3.78 -16.21
N GLN A 253 2.51 4.63 -16.10
CA GLN A 253 2.19 5.32 -14.85
C GLN A 253 1.75 4.32 -13.77
N ALA A 254 0.98 3.28 -14.11
CA ALA A 254 0.63 2.20 -13.20
C ALA A 254 1.87 1.45 -12.68
N VAL A 255 2.87 1.20 -13.53
CA VAL A 255 4.16 0.61 -13.13
C VAL A 255 4.93 1.53 -12.18
N ARG A 256 4.95 2.84 -12.47
CA ARG A 256 5.57 3.86 -11.60
C ARG A 256 4.86 3.94 -10.25
N PHE A 257 3.54 3.95 -10.25
CA PHE A 257 2.72 3.93 -9.02
C PHE A 257 3.03 2.71 -8.12
N ALA A 258 3.37 1.56 -8.70
CA ALA A 258 3.82 0.39 -7.93
C ALA A 258 5.28 0.50 -7.45
N GLY A 259 6.01 1.55 -7.82
CA GLY A 259 7.42 1.75 -7.49
C GLY A 259 8.35 0.73 -8.17
N LEU A 260 7.97 0.26 -9.36
CA LEU A 260 8.76 -0.67 -10.18
C LEU A 260 9.50 0.02 -11.33
N ASP A 261 9.40 1.32 -11.45
CA ASP A 261 10.22 2.14 -12.33
C ASP A 261 11.65 2.26 -11.82
N VAL A 262 12.54 2.65 -12.71
CA VAL A 262 13.96 2.86 -12.40
C VAL A 262 14.21 4.36 -12.29
N THR A 263 14.84 4.80 -11.21
CA THR A 263 15.29 6.18 -11.08
C THR A 263 16.43 6.42 -12.07
N VAL A 264 16.28 7.43 -12.90
CA VAL A 264 17.32 7.84 -13.86
C VAL A 264 17.85 9.19 -13.40
N TRP A 265 19.14 9.22 -13.10
CA TRP A 265 19.90 10.45 -12.87
C TRP A 265 20.93 10.51 -13.99
N SER A 266 20.68 11.27 -15.02
CA SER A 266 21.67 11.53 -16.07
C SER A 266 21.70 13.01 -16.39
N SER A 267 22.85 13.61 -16.19
CA SER A 267 23.27 14.84 -16.82
C SER A 267 24.48 14.50 -17.67
N ASP A 268 24.40 14.71 -18.96
CA ASP A 268 25.46 14.61 -19.99
C ASP A 268 26.32 13.33 -20.08
N ARG A 269 26.28 12.42 -19.13
CA ARG A 269 27.00 11.13 -19.16
C ARG A 269 26.06 9.97 -18.88
N LYS A 270 26.27 8.83 -19.56
CA LYS A 270 25.62 7.55 -19.25
C LYS A 270 26.03 7.11 -17.84
N GLY A 271 25.19 7.44 -16.84
CA GLY A 271 25.36 6.96 -15.49
C GLY A 271 25.06 5.46 -15.35
N PRO A 272 25.45 4.81 -14.25
CA PRO A 272 25.09 3.43 -13.97
C PRO A 272 23.56 3.27 -13.92
N PRO A 273 23.03 2.05 -14.22
CA PRO A 273 21.59 1.80 -14.14
C PRO A 273 21.03 2.21 -12.79
N GLY A 274 19.98 3.02 -12.79
CA GLY A 274 19.34 3.50 -11.57
C GLY A 274 18.75 2.36 -10.72
N ARG A 275 18.43 2.69 -9.48
CA ARG A 275 17.74 1.79 -8.56
C ARG A 275 16.23 1.86 -8.78
N LEU A 276 15.49 0.84 -8.30
CA LEU A 276 14.03 0.91 -8.25
C LEU A 276 13.62 2.11 -7.39
N SER A 277 12.63 2.89 -7.85
CA SER A 277 12.11 4.05 -7.11
C SER A 277 11.55 3.63 -5.75
N ARG A 278 10.91 2.47 -5.69
CA ARG A 278 10.21 1.93 -4.52
C ARG A 278 9.17 2.88 -3.92
N GLN A 279 8.83 3.95 -4.63
CA GLN A 279 7.72 4.84 -4.28
C GLN A 279 6.41 4.10 -4.56
N GLY A 280 5.44 4.22 -3.65
CA GLY A 280 4.14 3.56 -3.78
C GLY A 280 3.99 2.25 -2.98
N PRO A 281 2.84 1.54 -3.12
CA PRO A 281 2.42 0.50 -2.20
C PRO A 281 3.35 -0.72 -2.18
N PRO A 282 4.02 -1.04 -1.06
CA PRO A 282 4.91 -2.20 -0.97
C PRO A 282 4.15 -3.53 -1.12
N VAL A 283 2.89 -3.56 -0.70
CA VAL A 283 1.99 -4.71 -0.83
C VAL A 283 1.75 -5.07 -2.29
N LEU A 284 1.43 -4.08 -3.14
CA LEU A 284 1.25 -4.28 -4.59
C LEU A 284 2.56 -4.76 -5.22
N ARG A 285 3.66 -4.04 -4.97
CA ARG A 285 4.98 -4.38 -5.53
C ARG A 285 5.40 -5.80 -5.19
N ARG A 286 5.21 -6.23 -3.94
CA ARG A 286 5.51 -7.59 -3.51
C ARG A 286 4.61 -8.62 -4.20
N ALA A 287 3.30 -8.36 -4.28
CA ALA A 287 2.35 -9.28 -4.90
C ALA A 287 2.72 -9.58 -6.37
N VAL A 288 2.99 -8.55 -7.16
CA VAL A 288 3.36 -8.73 -8.56
C VAL A 288 4.78 -9.29 -8.74
N TYR A 289 5.70 -9.02 -7.82
CA TYR A 289 7.03 -9.64 -7.83
C TYR A 289 6.96 -11.15 -7.57
N GLU A 290 6.14 -11.59 -6.61
CA GLU A 290 5.92 -13.02 -6.36
C GLU A 290 5.24 -13.70 -7.56
N ALA A 291 4.27 -13.04 -8.21
CA ALA A 291 3.70 -13.53 -9.46
C ALA A 291 4.77 -13.64 -10.57
N GLY A 292 5.62 -12.62 -10.73
CA GLY A 292 6.71 -12.64 -11.70
C GLY A 292 7.71 -13.76 -11.49
N LYS A 293 7.95 -14.19 -10.25
CA LYS A 293 8.84 -15.34 -9.95
C LYS A 293 8.31 -16.67 -10.50
N THR A 294 6.99 -16.82 -10.65
CA THR A 294 6.40 -18.06 -11.18
C THR A 294 6.78 -18.33 -12.63
N HIS A 295 7.17 -17.28 -13.38
CA HIS A 295 7.63 -17.39 -14.78
C HIS A 295 9.00 -18.07 -14.92
N ALA A 296 9.68 -18.38 -13.81
CA ALA A 296 10.85 -19.26 -13.81
C ALA A 296 10.53 -20.72 -14.17
N ARG A 297 9.25 -21.13 -14.08
CA ARG A 297 8.82 -22.47 -14.41
C ARG A 297 8.81 -22.66 -15.93
N GLY A 298 9.30 -23.82 -16.42
CA GLY A 298 9.36 -24.13 -17.85
C GLY A 298 7.99 -24.10 -18.55
N SER A 299 6.90 -24.35 -17.81
CA SER A 299 5.51 -24.30 -18.32
C SER A 299 4.92 -22.88 -18.41
N ALA A 300 5.64 -21.84 -17.95
CA ALA A 300 5.14 -20.48 -18.01
C ALA A 300 5.14 -19.94 -19.45
N PRO A 301 4.10 -19.21 -19.88
CA PRO A 301 3.99 -18.71 -21.25
C PRO A 301 5.17 -17.82 -21.65
N ASP A 302 5.71 -17.04 -20.70
CA ASP A 302 6.85 -16.13 -20.92
C ASP A 302 8.20 -16.68 -20.41
N HIS A 303 8.29 -18.00 -20.17
CA HIS A 303 9.51 -18.62 -19.63
C HIS A 303 10.77 -18.26 -20.43
N ARG A 304 10.69 -18.27 -21.75
CA ARG A 304 11.83 -17.92 -22.63
C ARG A 304 12.36 -16.51 -22.34
N TYR A 305 11.47 -15.54 -22.20
CA TYR A 305 11.87 -14.18 -21.86
C TYR A 305 12.45 -14.10 -20.44
N TYR A 306 11.84 -14.77 -19.47
CA TYR A 306 12.36 -14.85 -18.11
C TYR A 306 13.79 -15.41 -18.11
N ALA A 307 14.04 -16.52 -18.80
CA ALA A 307 15.35 -17.16 -18.91
C ALA A 307 16.39 -16.21 -19.53
N GLN A 308 16.07 -15.57 -20.66
CA GLN A 308 16.96 -14.60 -21.31
C GLN A 308 17.39 -13.44 -20.36
N VAL A 309 16.44 -12.90 -19.57
CA VAL A 309 16.75 -11.84 -18.61
C VAL A 309 17.56 -12.38 -17.44
N LYS A 310 17.24 -13.60 -16.98
CA LYS A 310 17.99 -14.28 -15.91
C LYS A 310 19.45 -14.49 -16.30
N ASP A 311 19.71 -14.98 -17.51
CA ASP A 311 21.07 -15.30 -18.01
C ASP A 311 21.88 -14.01 -18.19
N ARG A 312 21.27 -12.96 -18.73
CA ARG A 312 21.94 -11.66 -18.91
C ARG A 312 22.19 -10.90 -17.60
N CYS A 313 21.34 -11.10 -16.59
CA CYS A 313 21.39 -10.35 -15.35
C CYS A 313 21.38 -11.26 -14.12
N ASN A 314 20.19 -11.66 -13.69
CA ASN A 314 19.91 -12.63 -12.60
C ASN A 314 18.40 -12.86 -12.45
N GLY A 315 18.01 -13.89 -11.68
CA GLY A 315 16.61 -14.24 -11.45
C GLY A 315 15.77 -13.15 -10.77
N LYS A 316 16.37 -12.31 -9.91
CA LYS A 316 15.64 -11.20 -9.28
C LYS A 316 15.23 -10.14 -10.31
N ARG A 317 16.10 -9.81 -11.26
CA ARG A 317 15.80 -8.87 -12.35
C ARG A 317 14.82 -9.46 -13.35
N ALA A 318 14.91 -10.77 -13.65
CA ALA A 318 13.93 -11.46 -14.47
C ALA A 318 12.52 -11.39 -13.86
N ALA A 319 12.37 -11.71 -12.58
CA ALA A 319 11.10 -11.59 -11.86
C ALA A 319 10.56 -10.14 -11.84
N LEU A 320 11.40 -9.13 -11.70
CA LEU A 320 10.99 -7.72 -11.79
C LEU A 320 10.54 -7.31 -13.19
N SER A 321 11.17 -7.85 -14.23
CA SER A 321 10.73 -7.64 -15.62
C SER A 321 9.34 -8.20 -15.86
N GLU A 322 9.08 -9.43 -15.41
CA GLU A 322 7.74 -10.04 -15.50
C GLU A 322 6.72 -9.29 -14.64
N ALA A 323 7.07 -8.86 -13.44
CA ALA A 323 6.20 -8.05 -12.60
C ALA A 323 5.71 -6.77 -13.30
N ARG A 324 6.58 -6.11 -14.07
CA ARG A 324 6.19 -4.95 -14.89
C ARG A 324 5.25 -5.32 -16.03
N LYS A 325 5.45 -6.48 -16.70
CA LYS A 325 4.53 -6.99 -17.73
C LYS A 325 3.17 -7.29 -17.14
N ILE A 326 3.12 -8.03 -16.04
CA ILE A 326 1.88 -8.34 -15.30
C ILE A 326 1.13 -7.07 -14.94
N LEU A 327 1.80 -6.05 -14.41
CA LEU A 327 1.14 -4.77 -14.08
C LEU A 327 0.56 -4.05 -15.30
N ARG A 328 1.27 -4.04 -16.43
CA ARG A 328 0.76 -3.42 -17.66
C ARG A 328 -0.47 -4.16 -18.18
N GLN A 329 -0.42 -5.48 -18.20
CA GLN A 329 -1.56 -6.31 -18.61
C GLN A 329 -2.75 -6.12 -17.65
N ALA A 330 -2.50 -6.14 -16.34
CA ALA A 330 -3.52 -5.89 -15.33
C ALA A 330 -4.16 -4.51 -15.47
N TYR A 331 -3.37 -3.47 -15.76
CA TYR A 331 -3.88 -2.14 -16.04
C TYR A 331 -4.87 -2.14 -17.21
N HIS A 332 -4.52 -2.76 -18.34
CA HIS A 332 -5.41 -2.81 -19.51
C HIS A 332 -6.69 -3.60 -19.22
N ILE A 333 -6.59 -4.73 -18.53
CA ILE A 333 -7.77 -5.51 -18.12
C ILE A 333 -8.69 -4.70 -17.19
N LEU A 334 -8.12 -4.00 -16.19
CA LEU A 334 -8.91 -3.19 -15.27
C LEU A 334 -9.47 -1.93 -15.92
N ALA A 335 -8.79 -1.36 -16.92
CA ALA A 335 -9.30 -0.25 -17.72
C ALA A 335 -10.46 -0.68 -18.61
N GLU A 336 -10.39 -1.89 -19.20
CA GLU A 336 -11.48 -2.51 -19.98
C GLU A 336 -12.72 -2.75 -19.11
N LEU A 337 -12.54 -3.21 -17.87
CA LEU A 337 -13.63 -3.43 -16.93
C LEU A 337 -14.23 -2.14 -16.37
N GLY A 338 -13.47 -1.04 -16.36
CA GLY A 338 -13.93 0.22 -15.79
C GLY A 338 -14.38 0.07 -14.33
N ASP A 339 -15.58 0.56 -14.00
CA ASP A 339 -16.16 0.47 -12.66
C ASP A 339 -16.57 -0.96 -12.26
N ASP A 340 -16.83 -1.83 -13.23
CA ASP A 340 -17.13 -3.25 -12.99
C ASP A 340 -15.96 -3.99 -12.34
N ALA A 341 -14.74 -3.50 -12.50
CA ALA A 341 -13.59 -4.05 -11.77
C ALA A 341 -13.80 -4.08 -10.25
N LEU A 342 -14.57 -3.13 -9.74
CA LEU A 342 -14.92 -3.01 -8.32
C LEU A 342 -16.29 -3.60 -7.99
N ALA A 343 -17.07 -4.07 -8.96
CA ALA A 343 -18.36 -4.66 -8.71
C ALA A 343 -18.25 -6.02 -8.00
N PRO A 344 -19.29 -6.43 -7.23
CA PRO A 344 -19.40 -7.79 -6.74
C PRO A 344 -19.31 -8.77 -7.91
N ALA A 345 -18.54 -9.83 -7.72
CA ALA A 345 -18.49 -10.89 -8.73
C ALA A 345 -19.74 -11.77 -8.58
N GLY A 346 -20.52 -11.86 -9.64
CA GLY A 346 -21.62 -12.81 -9.73
C GLY A 346 -21.16 -14.27 -9.62
#